data_4fc1e24f72eaa382487f93d5d800272c
#
_entry.id   4fc1e24f72eaa382487f93d5d800272c
#
_cell.length_a   1.000
_cell.length_b   1.000
_cell.length_c   1.000
_cell.angle_alpha   90.00
_cell.angle_beta   90.00
_cell.angle_gamma   90.00
#
_symmetry.space_group_name_H-M   'P 1'
#
loop_
_entity.id
_entity.type
_entity.pdbx_description
1 polymer ?
#
loop_
_entity_poly.entity_id
_entity_poly.type
_entity_poly.pdbx_seq_one_letter_code
_entity_poly.pdbx_strand_id
1 'polypeptide(L)'
;IVCKMNHEKDHENIAYECFHYGRTLAVLPMVGKQCSVVITIHSDKAKEILHQDDNAFSQDISERFNHRLGKMSVASEKFSYPLFASHADHFHAERFVLVGDASVGMHPVTAHGFNLGLRGIDTLTRILTEAKAKNEAFYSLENLKKYNQTHQMNTRTLYYGTNLIVDLFNSERSAAKFMRRFALRLGN
;
A
#
# COMPACT_ATOMS: atom_id res chain seq x y z
N ILE A 1 -3.04 11.09 -2.52
CA ILE A 1 -3.21 12.28 -1.66
C ILE A 1 -3.33 11.81 -0.23
N VAL A 2 -2.64 12.47 0.67
CA VAL A 2 -2.70 12.13 2.11
C VAL A 2 -2.84 13.42 2.94
N CYS A 3 -3.68 13.38 3.97
CA CYS A 3 -3.82 14.44 4.97
C CYS A 3 -4.30 13.87 6.31
N LYS A 4 -4.24 14.70 7.35
CA LYS A 4 -4.88 14.42 8.63
C LYS A 4 -6.25 15.09 8.68
N MET A 5 -7.21 14.42 9.29
CA MET A 5 -8.55 14.97 9.53
C MET A 5 -8.98 14.75 10.97
N ASN A 6 -9.68 15.74 11.54
CA ASN A 6 -10.41 15.58 12.80
C ASN A 6 -11.78 14.99 12.50
N HIS A 7 -12.38 14.32 13.49
CA HIS A 7 -13.73 13.74 13.38
C HIS A 7 -14.48 13.77 14.72
N GLU A 8 -15.80 13.62 14.67
CA GLU A 8 -16.66 13.75 15.87
C GLU A 8 -16.82 12.44 16.65
N LYS A 9 -17.07 11.32 15.94
CA LYS A 9 -17.34 10.02 16.57
C LYS A 9 -16.02 9.28 16.79
N ASP A 10 -15.98 8.38 17.76
CA ASP A 10 -14.83 7.53 17.99
C ASP A 10 -14.59 6.59 16.79
N HIS A 11 -13.32 6.40 16.41
CA HIS A 11 -12.92 5.48 15.36
C HIS A 11 -12.70 4.03 15.84
N GLU A 12 -12.79 3.80 17.16
CA GLU A 12 -12.64 2.47 17.78
C GLU A 12 -11.37 1.72 17.36
N ASN A 13 -10.32 2.46 16.96
CA ASN A 13 -9.09 1.95 16.38
C ASN A 13 -9.26 1.08 15.12
N ILE A 14 -10.36 1.28 14.39
CA ILE A 14 -10.65 0.57 13.15
C ILE A 14 -10.05 1.32 11.97
N ALA A 15 -9.25 0.60 11.16
CA ALA A 15 -8.77 1.07 9.87
C ALA A 15 -9.77 0.65 8.77
N TYR A 16 -10.10 1.58 7.89
CA TYR A 16 -11.03 1.36 6.79
C TYR A 16 -10.31 1.52 5.45
N GLU A 17 -10.61 0.62 4.53
CA GLU A 17 -10.25 0.74 3.11
C GLU A 17 -11.54 0.68 2.29
N CYS A 18 -11.91 1.78 1.67
CA CYS A 18 -13.14 1.93 0.91
C CYS A 18 -12.82 1.98 -0.58
N PHE A 19 -13.33 1.02 -1.33
CA PHE A 19 -13.21 0.99 -2.79
C PHE A 19 -14.36 1.74 -3.43
N HIS A 20 -14.03 2.81 -4.15
CA HIS A 20 -14.96 3.56 -4.98
C HIS A 20 -14.53 3.42 -6.44
N TYR A 21 -15.46 3.54 -7.38
CA TYR A 21 -15.12 3.52 -8.80
C TYR A 21 -14.11 4.62 -9.14
N GLY A 22 -12.95 4.20 -9.65
CA GLY A 22 -11.87 5.10 -10.05
C GLY A 22 -11.05 5.72 -8.90
N ARG A 23 -11.34 5.38 -7.62
CA ARG A 23 -10.51 5.81 -6.48
C ARG A 23 -10.67 4.89 -5.27
N THR A 24 -9.67 4.85 -4.40
CA THR A 24 -9.80 4.26 -3.06
C THR A 24 -9.70 5.34 -1.99
N LEU A 25 -10.30 5.08 -0.84
CA LEU A 25 -10.27 5.95 0.33
C LEU A 25 -9.91 5.10 1.54
N ALA A 26 -8.70 5.28 2.07
CA ALA A 26 -8.33 4.72 3.36
C ALA A 26 -8.53 5.76 4.46
N VAL A 27 -9.11 5.32 5.58
CA VAL A 27 -9.26 6.13 6.80
C VAL A 27 -8.61 5.35 7.93
N LEU A 28 -7.46 5.84 8.39
CA LEU A 28 -6.59 5.15 9.33
C LEU A 28 -6.62 5.86 10.69
N PRO A 29 -6.89 5.15 11.79
CA PRO A 29 -6.99 5.76 13.10
C PRO A 29 -5.66 6.36 13.57
N MET A 30 -5.74 7.52 14.22
CA MET A 30 -4.63 8.20 14.88
C MET A 30 -4.98 8.44 16.35
N VAL A 31 -4.07 9.05 17.10
CA VAL A 31 -4.32 9.37 18.51
C VAL A 31 -5.47 10.37 18.65
N GLY A 32 -6.38 10.10 19.58
CA GLY A 32 -7.55 10.94 19.85
C GLY A 32 -8.58 10.86 18.73
N LYS A 33 -9.28 11.96 18.47
CA LYS A 33 -10.29 12.05 17.41
C LYS A 33 -9.68 12.56 16.09
N GLN A 34 -8.58 11.92 15.68
CA GLN A 34 -7.91 12.19 14.41
C GLN A 34 -7.77 10.90 13.59
N CYS A 35 -7.74 11.06 12.28
CA CYS A 35 -7.42 9.99 11.35
C CYS A 35 -6.50 10.49 10.23
N SER A 36 -5.71 9.59 9.68
CA SER A 36 -5.03 9.81 8.41
C SER A 36 -5.98 9.38 7.29
N VAL A 37 -6.22 10.28 6.35
CA VAL A 37 -7.00 10.03 5.15
C VAL A 37 -6.04 9.87 3.98
N VAL A 38 -6.14 8.74 3.28
CA VAL A 38 -5.34 8.45 2.08
C VAL A 38 -6.27 8.21 0.91
N ILE A 39 -6.13 9.02 -0.13
CA ILE A 39 -6.88 8.89 -1.37
C ILE A 39 -5.93 8.41 -2.47
N THR A 40 -6.19 7.23 -3.02
CA THR A 40 -5.52 6.77 -4.24
C THR A 40 -6.43 7.04 -5.42
N ILE A 41 -5.94 7.80 -6.38
CA ILE A 41 -6.70 8.25 -7.55
C ILE A 41 -5.76 8.42 -8.74
N HIS A 42 -6.31 8.39 -9.94
CA HIS A 42 -5.53 8.65 -11.15
C HIS A 42 -4.92 10.06 -11.13
N SER A 43 -3.68 10.19 -11.59
CA SER A 43 -2.87 11.42 -11.45
C SER A 43 -3.49 12.66 -12.12
N ASP A 44 -4.25 12.49 -13.19
CA ASP A 44 -4.96 13.58 -13.88
C ASP A 44 -6.03 14.24 -13.00
N LYS A 45 -6.69 13.45 -12.11
CA LYS A 45 -7.72 13.92 -11.18
C LYS A 45 -7.16 14.41 -9.84
N ALA A 46 -5.90 14.13 -9.54
CA ALA A 46 -5.29 14.49 -8.25
C ALA A 46 -5.23 16.00 -8.03
N LYS A 47 -4.94 16.77 -9.09
CA LYS A 47 -4.87 18.23 -9.03
C LYS A 47 -6.20 18.88 -8.64
N GLU A 48 -7.31 18.37 -9.18
CA GLU A 48 -8.65 18.87 -8.87
C GLU A 48 -8.94 18.73 -7.37
N ILE A 49 -8.66 17.57 -6.79
CA ILE A 49 -8.88 17.33 -5.37
C ILE A 49 -7.95 18.17 -4.49
N LEU A 50 -6.70 18.36 -4.88
CA LEU A 50 -5.74 19.17 -4.13
C LEU A 50 -6.13 20.65 -4.07
N HIS A 51 -6.77 21.16 -5.13
CA HIS A 51 -7.20 22.56 -5.21
C HIS A 51 -8.57 22.82 -4.55
N GLN A 52 -9.29 21.79 -4.13
CA GLN A 52 -10.51 22.00 -3.35
C GLN A 52 -10.21 22.74 -2.06
N ASP A 53 -11.08 23.68 -1.69
CA ASP A 53 -11.01 24.27 -0.36
C ASP A 53 -11.30 23.21 0.73
N ASP A 54 -10.86 23.49 1.95
CA ASP A 54 -10.91 22.50 3.04
C ASP A 54 -12.35 22.10 3.41
N ASN A 55 -13.34 22.96 3.21
CA ASN A 55 -14.73 22.62 3.49
C ASN A 55 -15.28 21.66 2.44
N ALA A 56 -15.08 21.97 1.15
CA ALA A 56 -15.50 21.10 0.05
C ALA A 56 -14.83 19.75 0.11
N PHE A 57 -13.51 19.72 0.39
CA PHE A 57 -12.76 18.46 0.60
C PHE A 57 -13.31 17.66 1.79
N SER A 58 -13.54 18.32 2.94
CA SER A 58 -14.06 17.67 4.14
C SER A 58 -15.45 17.08 3.93
N GLN A 59 -16.30 17.78 3.16
CA GLN A 59 -17.62 17.30 2.79
C GLN A 59 -17.51 16.06 1.86
N ASP A 60 -16.72 16.13 0.79
CA ASP A 60 -16.50 14.98 -0.14
C ASP A 60 -16.03 13.73 0.60
N ILE A 61 -15.07 13.88 1.53
CA ILE A 61 -14.58 12.75 2.33
C ILE A 61 -15.67 12.22 3.25
N SER A 62 -16.38 13.08 3.97
CA SER A 62 -17.44 12.67 4.90
C SER A 62 -18.55 11.90 4.18
N GLU A 63 -19.00 12.40 3.01
CA GLU A 63 -20.03 11.76 2.19
C GLU A 63 -19.56 10.41 1.65
N ARG A 64 -18.33 10.31 1.10
CA ARG A 64 -17.77 9.04 0.60
C ARG A 64 -17.53 8.03 1.70
N PHE A 65 -17.23 8.50 2.88
CA PHE A 65 -17.10 7.66 4.07
C PHE A 65 -18.46 7.35 4.72
N ASN A 66 -19.55 7.81 4.13
CA ASN A 66 -20.91 7.61 4.58
C ASN A 66 -21.15 8.11 6.03
N HIS A 67 -20.51 9.23 6.38
CA HIS A 67 -20.60 9.89 7.68
C HIS A 67 -20.35 8.97 8.90
N ARG A 68 -19.58 7.88 8.71
CA ARG A 68 -19.31 6.90 9.78
C ARG A 68 -18.66 7.52 11.01
N LEU A 69 -17.75 8.47 10.82
CA LEU A 69 -17.09 9.21 11.90
C LEU A 69 -17.75 10.57 12.23
N GLY A 70 -18.97 10.81 11.76
CA GLY A 70 -19.66 12.08 11.89
C GLY A 70 -19.09 13.14 10.94
N LYS A 71 -19.11 14.40 11.36
CA LYS A 71 -18.49 15.49 10.63
C LYS A 71 -16.96 15.33 10.69
N MET A 72 -16.33 15.45 9.55
CA MET A 72 -14.88 15.43 9.43
C MET A 72 -14.37 16.79 8.94
N SER A 73 -13.18 17.18 9.37
CA SER A 73 -12.56 18.45 8.96
C SER A 73 -11.06 18.28 8.75
N VAL A 74 -10.51 18.93 7.74
CA VAL A 74 -9.08 18.94 7.46
C VAL A 74 -8.30 19.47 8.65
N ALA A 75 -7.22 18.78 9.03
CA ALA A 75 -6.36 19.10 10.19
C ALA A 75 -4.88 19.22 9.81
N SER A 76 -4.51 19.13 8.54
CA SER A 76 -3.17 19.33 8.02
C SER A 76 -3.19 19.76 6.56
N GLU A 77 -2.05 20.13 6.01
CA GLU A 77 -1.89 20.25 4.56
C GLU A 77 -2.19 18.93 3.86
N LYS A 78 -2.63 19.04 2.59
CA LYS A 78 -2.87 17.92 1.68
C LYS A 78 -1.62 17.67 0.86
N PHE A 79 -1.01 16.50 1.01
CA PHE A 79 0.18 16.10 0.26
C PHE A 79 -0.17 15.11 -0.85
N SER A 80 0.52 15.20 -1.97
CA SER A 80 0.36 14.27 -3.10
C SER A 80 1.68 13.60 -3.41
N TYR A 81 1.63 12.28 -3.54
CA TYR A 81 2.78 11.46 -3.90
C TYR A 81 2.41 10.56 -5.08
N PRO A 82 3.22 10.49 -6.13
CA PRO A 82 3.01 9.52 -7.19
C PRO A 82 3.25 8.11 -6.64
N LEU A 83 2.33 7.20 -6.95
CA LEU A 83 2.46 5.79 -6.58
C LEU A 83 2.92 4.99 -7.79
N PHE A 84 4.02 4.27 -7.63
CA PHE A 84 4.55 3.35 -8.63
C PHE A 84 4.58 1.94 -8.05
N ALA A 85 3.88 1.02 -8.72
CA ALA A 85 4.06 -0.39 -8.44
C ALA A 85 5.28 -0.87 -9.24
N SER A 86 6.28 -1.42 -8.57
CA SER A 86 7.51 -1.91 -9.19
C SER A 86 7.94 -3.23 -8.56
N HIS A 87 8.49 -4.11 -9.37
CA HIS A 87 9.12 -5.34 -8.90
C HIS A 87 10.39 -5.51 -9.73
N ALA A 88 11.55 -5.42 -9.10
CA ALA A 88 12.80 -5.55 -9.79
C ALA A 88 12.99 -7.00 -10.31
N ASP A 89 13.54 -7.16 -11.51
CA ASP A 89 13.80 -8.47 -12.09
C ASP A 89 14.83 -9.25 -11.27
N HIS A 90 15.82 -8.53 -10.73
CA HIS A 90 16.86 -9.07 -9.87
C HIS A 90 17.02 -8.17 -8.63
N PHE A 91 17.07 -8.78 -7.45
CA PHE A 91 17.30 -8.08 -6.19
C PHE A 91 18.77 -8.02 -5.80
N HIS A 92 19.66 -8.50 -6.66
CA HIS A 92 21.10 -8.53 -6.42
C HIS A 92 21.91 -8.24 -7.67
N ALA A 93 23.12 -7.75 -7.45
CA ALA A 93 24.21 -7.72 -8.41
C ALA A 93 25.51 -8.08 -7.66
N GLU A 94 26.67 -7.99 -8.32
CA GLU A 94 27.94 -8.21 -7.64
C GLU A 94 28.11 -7.21 -6.49
N ARG A 95 28.25 -7.71 -5.27
CA ARG A 95 28.41 -6.94 -4.01
C ARG A 95 27.30 -5.90 -3.76
N PHE A 96 26.10 -6.14 -4.29
CA PHE A 96 24.97 -5.21 -4.22
C PHE A 96 23.66 -5.97 -4.03
N VAL A 97 22.76 -5.43 -3.20
CA VAL A 97 21.39 -5.93 -3.03
C VAL A 97 20.38 -4.79 -2.95
N LEU A 98 19.17 -5.05 -3.44
CA LEU A 98 18.00 -4.23 -3.26
C LEU A 98 17.18 -4.76 -2.07
N VAL A 99 16.72 -3.86 -1.21
CA VAL A 99 15.83 -4.17 -0.08
C VAL A 99 14.68 -3.16 -0.01
N GLY A 100 13.58 -3.54 0.64
CA GLY A 100 12.40 -2.67 0.78
C GLY A 100 11.82 -2.27 -0.58
N ASP A 101 11.35 -1.04 -0.69
CA ASP A 101 10.69 -0.50 -1.89
C ASP A 101 11.62 -0.48 -3.11
N ALA A 102 12.93 -0.44 -2.92
CA ALA A 102 13.89 -0.56 -4.01
C ALA A 102 13.83 -1.94 -4.69
N SER A 103 13.46 -3.00 -3.97
CA SER A 103 13.25 -4.33 -4.54
C SER A 103 11.81 -4.52 -5.02
N VAL A 104 10.83 -4.12 -4.20
CA VAL A 104 9.40 -4.28 -4.48
C VAL A 104 8.61 -3.10 -3.93
N GLY A 105 8.19 -2.19 -4.80
CA GLY A 105 7.24 -1.14 -4.50
C GLY A 105 5.81 -1.64 -4.73
N MET A 106 4.98 -1.69 -3.70
CA MET A 106 3.62 -2.22 -3.77
C MET A 106 2.56 -1.14 -3.64
N HIS A 107 1.38 -1.40 -4.22
CA HIS A 107 0.20 -0.58 -3.97
C HIS A 107 -0.14 -0.62 -2.47
N PRO A 108 -0.43 0.54 -1.83
CA PRO A 108 -0.61 0.62 -0.38
C PRO A 108 -1.87 -0.08 0.16
N VAL A 109 -2.83 -0.41 -0.69
CA VAL A 109 -4.14 -0.98 -0.31
C VAL A 109 -4.08 -2.21 0.61
N THR A 110 -3.02 -2.99 0.54
CA THR A 110 -2.85 -4.20 1.38
C THR A 110 -1.91 -3.98 2.56
N ALA A 111 -1.30 -2.80 2.70
CA ALA A 111 -0.31 -2.45 3.73
C ALA A 111 0.86 -3.46 3.87
N HIS A 112 1.19 -4.19 2.81
CA HIS A 112 2.22 -5.23 2.83
C HIS A 112 3.64 -4.70 2.56
N GLY A 113 3.82 -3.49 2.00
CA GLY A 113 5.13 -2.98 1.58
C GLY A 113 6.17 -3.00 2.70
N PHE A 114 5.85 -2.37 3.84
CA PHE A 114 6.74 -2.35 5.01
C PHE A 114 7.07 -3.77 5.53
N ASN A 115 6.05 -4.63 5.64
CA ASN A 115 6.24 -6.00 6.13
C ASN A 115 7.11 -6.85 5.18
N LEU A 116 6.97 -6.66 3.86
CA LEU A 116 7.83 -7.31 2.88
C LEU A 116 9.28 -6.80 2.96
N GLY A 117 9.46 -5.50 3.17
CA GLY A 117 10.76 -4.90 3.41
C GLY A 117 11.46 -5.54 4.63
N LEU A 118 10.76 -5.64 5.77
CA LEU A 118 11.29 -6.30 6.97
C LEU A 118 11.63 -7.78 6.73
N ARG A 119 10.77 -8.54 6.05
CA ARG A 119 11.06 -9.94 5.69
C ARG A 119 12.27 -10.06 4.77
N GLY A 120 12.46 -9.11 3.86
CA GLY A 120 13.64 -9.05 3.02
C GLY A 120 14.92 -8.84 3.84
N ILE A 121 14.90 -7.89 4.78
CA ILE A 121 16.01 -7.62 5.69
C ILE A 121 16.33 -8.84 6.57
N ASP A 122 15.31 -9.46 7.16
CA ASP A 122 15.46 -10.68 7.97
C ASP A 122 16.11 -11.81 7.16
N THR A 123 15.58 -12.07 5.96
CA THR A 123 16.13 -13.10 5.05
C THR A 123 17.59 -12.82 4.70
N LEU A 124 17.92 -11.58 4.35
CA LEU A 124 19.29 -11.16 4.02
C LEU A 124 20.20 -11.34 5.24
N THR A 125 19.81 -10.82 6.40
CA THR A 125 20.58 -10.91 7.64
C THR A 125 20.89 -12.34 8.01
N ARG A 126 19.91 -13.24 7.94
CA ARG A 126 20.10 -14.67 8.23
C ARG A 126 21.13 -15.29 7.29
N ILE A 127 21.02 -15.08 5.99
CA ILE A 127 21.95 -15.64 4.99
C ILE A 127 23.38 -15.13 5.23
N LEU A 128 23.54 -13.82 5.45
CA LEU A 128 24.86 -13.22 5.66
C LEU A 128 25.50 -13.69 6.98
N THR A 129 24.69 -13.85 8.04
CA THR A 129 25.16 -14.34 9.35
C THR A 129 25.57 -15.81 9.27
N GLU A 130 24.78 -16.67 8.60
CA GLU A 130 25.12 -18.07 8.37
C GLU A 130 26.42 -18.23 7.58
N ALA A 131 26.61 -17.44 6.52
CA ALA A 131 27.85 -17.45 5.74
C ALA A 131 29.05 -17.02 6.58
N LYS A 132 28.91 -15.97 7.38
CA LYS A 132 29.97 -15.50 8.30
C LYS A 132 30.34 -16.55 9.33
N ALA A 133 29.36 -17.24 9.91
CA ALA A 133 29.59 -18.30 10.89
C ALA A 133 30.37 -19.50 10.29
N LYS A 134 30.24 -19.72 8.97
CA LYS A 134 30.98 -20.75 8.24
C LYS A 134 32.34 -20.27 7.71
N ASN A 135 32.78 -19.05 8.03
CA ASN A 135 33.95 -18.39 7.46
C ASN A 135 33.89 -18.26 5.93
N GLU A 136 32.68 -18.21 5.34
CA GLU A 136 32.47 -17.94 3.92
C GLU A 136 32.48 -16.44 3.64
N ALA A 137 32.77 -16.06 2.41
CA ALA A 137 32.60 -14.66 1.97
C ALA A 137 31.11 -14.30 1.96
N PHE A 138 30.61 -13.63 3.01
CA PHE A 138 29.20 -13.31 3.16
C PHE A 138 28.65 -12.51 1.97
N TYR A 139 29.48 -11.70 1.32
CA TYR A 139 29.17 -10.91 0.12
C TYR A 139 29.29 -11.69 -1.20
N SER A 140 29.49 -13.02 -1.14
CA SER A 140 29.61 -13.83 -2.36
C SER A 140 28.36 -13.76 -3.21
N LEU A 141 28.53 -13.83 -4.53
CA LEU A 141 27.41 -13.83 -5.47
C LEU A 141 26.42 -14.97 -5.20
N GLU A 142 26.89 -16.10 -4.66
CA GLU A 142 26.06 -17.24 -4.29
C GLU A 142 25.08 -16.87 -3.15
N ASN A 143 25.57 -16.24 -2.08
CA ASN A 143 24.75 -15.81 -0.96
C ASN A 143 23.73 -14.75 -1.38
N LEU A 144 24.13 -13.81 -2.26
CA LEU A 144 23.23 -12.78 -2.80
C LEU A 144 22.18 -13.37 -3.74
N LYS A 145 22.51 -14.39 -4.54
CA LYS A 145 21.55 -15.18 -5.35
C LYS A 145 20.55 -15.91 -4.46
N LYS A 146 20.98 -16.50 -3.37
CA LYS A 146 20.10 -17.19 -2.41
C LYS A 146 19.09 -16.23 -1.79
N TYR A 147 19.53 -15.03 -1.39
CA TYR A 147 18.63 -13.96 -0.97
C TYR A 147 17.61 -13.61 -2.04
N ASN A 148 18.08 -13.34 -3.27
CA ASN A 148 17.22 -12.99 -4.39
C ASN A 148 16.13 -14.06 -4.63
N GLN A 149 16.50 -15.33 -4.73
CA GLN A 149 15.55 -16.42 -4.96
C GLN A 149 14.49 -16.49 -3.87
N THR A 150 14.94 -16.49 -2.61
CA THR A 150 14.04 -16.61 -1.45
C THR A 150 13.09 -15.42 -1.38
N HIS A 151 13.59 -14.20 -1.51
CA HIS A 151 12.77 -13.00 -1.36
C HIS A 151 11.85 -12.78 -2.57
N GLN A 152 12.29 -13.10 -3.79
CA GLN A 152 11.42 -13.05 -4.98
C GLN A 152 10.24 -14.02 -4.87
N MET A 153 10.45 -15.24 -4.40
CA MET A 153 9.36 -16.19 -4.18
C MET A 153 8.32 -15.63 -3.21
N ASN A 154 8.76 -15.01 -2.12
CA ASN A 154 7.89 -14.44 -1.11
C ASN A 154 7.12 -13.21 -1.59
N THR A 155 7.70 -12.42 -2.48
CA THR A 155 7.11 -11.14 -2.93
C THR A 155 6.22 -11.27 -4.15
N ARG A 156 6.55 -12.15 -5.11
CA ARG A 156 5.83 -12.27 -6.40
C ARG A 156 4.34 -12.54 -6.22
N THR A 157 3.97 -13.49 -5.40
CA THR A 157 2.57 -13.86 -5.19
C THR A 157 1.77 -12.69 -4.62
N LEU A 158 2.34 -12.00 -3.61
CA LEU A 158 1.69 -10.84 -3.00
C LEU A 158 1.61 -9.64 -3.96
N TYR A 159 2.68 -9.38 -4.71
CA TYR A 159 2.74 -8.30 -5.68
C TYR A 159 1.66 -8.45 -6.77
N TYR A 160 1.65 -9.59 -7.44
CA TYR A 160 0.67 -9.83 -8.51
C TYR A 160 -0.75 -9.98 -7.97
N GLY A 161 -0.94 -10.63 -6.81
CA GLY A 161 -2.24 -10.75 -6.16
C GLY A 161 -2.82 -9.40 -5.75
N THR A 162 -2.01 -8.52 -5.17
CA THR A 162 -2.43 -7.16 -4.82
C THR A 162 -2.83 -6.34 -6.05
N ASN A 163 -2.00 -6.35 -7.10
CA ASN A 163 -2.30 -5.62 -8.33
C ASN A 163 -3.60 -6.14 -8.97
N LEU A 164 -3.80 -7.46 -8.99
CA LEU A 164 -5.04 -8.05 -9.51
C LEU A 164 -6.28 -7.59 -8.71
N ILE A 165 -6.19 -7.53 -7.38
CA ILE A 165 -7.28 -7.03 -6.53
C ILE A 165 -7.56 -5.56 -6.84
N VAL A 166 -6.52 -4.72 -6.87
CA VAL A 166 -6.66 -3.30 -7.18
C VAL A 166 -7.31 -3.08 -8.54
N ASP A 167 -6.82 -3.76 -9.57
CA ASP A 167 -7.37 -3.68 -10.92
C ASP A 167 -8.81 -4.16 -10.97
N LEU A 168 -9.11 -5.28 -10.32
CA LEU A 168 -10.45 -5.83 -10.26
C LEU A 168 -11.44 -4.87 -9.58
N PHE A 169 -11.06 -4.25 -8.45
CA PHE A 169 -11.97 -3.42 -7.66
C PHE A 169 -12.07 -1.99 -8.16
N ASN A 170 -11.05 -1.45 -8.81
CA ASN A 170 -11.07 -0.10 -9.39
C ASN A 170 -11.57 -0.04 -10.83
N SER A 171 -11.62 -1.17 -11.56
CA SER A 171 -12.04 -1.20 -12.96
C SER A 171 -13.53 -0.98 -13.13
N GLU A 172 -13.92 -0.10 -14.04
CA GLU A 172 -15.32 0.15 -14.42
C GLU A 172 -15.85 -0.83 -15.50
N ARG A 173 -15.00 -1.72 -16.02
CA ARG A 173 -15.37 -2.68 -17.09
C ARG A 173 -16.44 -3.66 -16.62
N SER A 174 -17.39 -3.97 -17.50
CA SER A 174 -18.51 -4.89 -17.18
C SER A 174 -18.04 -6.26 -16.71
N ALA A 175 -16.97 -6.80 -17.29
CA ALA A 175 -16.35 -8.05 -16.86
C ALA A 175 -15.82 -7.99 -15.41
N ALA A 176 -15.15 -6.90 -15.03
CA ALA A 176 -14.66 -6.68 -13.68
C ALA A 176 -15.82 -6.58 -12.66
N LYS A 177 -16.90 -5.89 -13.03
CA LYS A 177 -18.13 -5.81 -12.21
C LYS A 177 -18.75 -7.19 -11.96
N PHE A 178 -18.79 -8.04 -12.98
CA PHE A 178 -19.28 -9.41 -12.84
C PHE A 178 -18.36 -10.26 -11.94
N MET A 179 -17.05 -10.22 -12.16
CA MET A 179 -16.07 -10.97 -11.36
C MET A 179 -16.07 -10.54 -9.89
N ARG A 180 -16.20 -9.23 -9.59
CA ARG A 180 -16.37 -8.76 -8.20
C ARG A 180 -17.59 -9.34 -7.51
N ARG A 181 -18.74 -9.33 -8.20
CA ARG A 181 -19.98 -9.92 -7.64
C ARG A 181 -19.80 -11.41 -7.33
N PHE A 182 -19.11 -12.12 -8.21
CA PHE A 182 -18.81 -13.54 -8.01
C PHE A 182 -17.84 -13.74 -6.82
N ALA A 183 -16.73 -13.02 -6.78
CA ALA A 183 -15.75 -13.09 -5.69
C ALA A 183 -16.37 -12.77 -4.31
N LEU A 184 -17.21 -11.73 -4.23
CA LEU A 184 -17.89 -11.36 -2.99
C LEU A 184 -18.94 -12.38 -2.55
N ARG A 185 -19.54 -13.13 -3.49
CA ARG A 185 -20.47 -14.24 -3.14
C ARG A 185 -19.76 -15.48 -2.62
N LEU A 186 -18.52 -15.72 -3.03
CA LEU A 186 -17.73 -16.85 -2.53
C LEU A 186 -17.10 -16.56 -1.16
N GLY A 187 -16.97 -15.29 -0.78
CA GLY A 187 -16.39 -14.87 0.48
C GLY A 187 -17.40 -14.66 1.63
N ASN A 188 -18.69 -14.78 1.34
CA ASN A 188 -19.80 -14.82 2.29
C ASN A 188 -20.29 -16.26 2.45
#